data_a8e8f40d66f0a40a2f75deb5f3320508
#
_entry.id   a8e8f40d66f0a40a2f75deb5f3320508
#
_cell.length_a   1.000
_cell.length_b   1.000
_cell.length_c   1.000
_cell.angle_alpha   90.00
_cell.angle_beta   90.00
_cell.angle_gamma   90.00
#
_symmetry.space_group_name_H-M   'P 1'
#
loop_
_entity.id
_entity.type
_entity.pdbx_description
1 polymer ?
#
loop_
_entity_poly.entity_id
_entity_poly.type
_entity_poly.pdbx_seq_one_letter_code
_entity_poly.pdbx_strand_id
1 'polypeptide(L)'
;MKLLYELTKDASISVPNLSKKLGVNASVLYSRIKRLVKKKLIKKFTIVIDDSLLGIGVKATVGINRDPKQKDAIHKHLLDIAEVTSISEVTGRFDIMITILAENLESLHTVAIEKIGKIDGIQNTETFVELQKTDKEPTYLIKK
;
A
#
# COMPACT_ATOMS: atom_id res chain seq x y z
N MET A 1 -4.12 10.46 -19.81
CA MET A 1 -3.25 9.34 -19.42
C MET A 1 -1.78 9.77 -19.28
N LYS A 2 -1.15 10.44 -20.26
CA LYS A 2 0.25 10.92 -20.16
C LYS A 2 0.55 11.72 -18.89
N LEU A 3 -0.33 12.63 -18.47
CA LEU A 3 -0.17 13.42 -17.25
C LEU A 3 -0.07 12.52 -16.00
N LEU A 4 -0.96 11.55 -15.85
CA LEU A 4 -0.93 10.62 -14.73
C LEU A 4 0.35 9.77 -14.72
N TYR A 5 0.78 9.32 -15.88
CA TYR A 5 2.01 8.56 -16.03
C TYR A 5 3.23 9.36 -15.57
N GLU A 6 3.36 10.62 -15.97
CA GLU A 6 4.47 11.46 -15.52
C GLU A 6 4.42 11.72 -14.01
N LEU A 7 3.24 11.95 -13.44
CA LEU A 7 3.06 12.12 -11.99
C LEU A 7 3.32 10.85 -11.18
N THR A 8 3.11 9.66 -11.76
CA THR A 8 3.45 8.40 -11.06
C THR A 8 4.96 8.14 -11.05
N LYS A 9 5.71 8.70 -11.99
CA LYS A 9 7.18 8.66 -11.97
C LYS A 9 7.78 9.62 -10.97
N ASP A 10 7.31 10.85 -10.98
CA ASP A 10 7.78 11.92 -10.11
C ASP A 10 6.66 12.93 -9.86
N ALA A 11 6.01 12.81 -8.71
CA ALA A 11 4.96 13.73 -8.30
C ALA A 11 5.52 15.05 -7.75
N SER A 12 6.83 15.17 -7.53
CA SER A 12 7.49 16.40 -7.08
C SER A 12 7.78 17.40 -8.21
N ILE A 13 7.63 16.95 -9.47
CA ILE A 13 7.87 17.79 -10.65
C ILE A 13 7.03 19.05 -10.62
N SER A 14 7.67 20.20 -10.82
CA SER A 14 6.94 21.48 -10.88
C SER A 14 6.01 21.56 -12.10
N VAL A 15 4.88 22.24 -11.97
CA VAL A 15 3.93 22.40 -13.10
C VAL A 15 4.57 23.03 -14.33
N PRO A 16 5.47 24.05 -14.23
CA PRO A 16 6.20 24.57 -15.40
C PRO A 16 7.06 23.51 -16.10
N ASN A 17 7.77 22.67 -15.35
CA ASN A 17 8.58 21.60 -15.93
C ASN A 17 7.71 20.51 -16.58
N LEU A 18 6.62 20.15 -15.95
CA LEU A 18 5.63 19.21 -16.50
C LEU A 18 5.00 19.77 -17.79
N SER A 19 4.73 21.09 -17.83
CA SER A 19 4.25 21.81 -19.01
C SER A 19 5.20 21.66 -20.18
N LYS A 20 6.49 21.91 -19.97
CA LYS A 20 7.52 21.73 -21.01
C LYS A 20 7.58 20.27 -21.49
N LYS A 21 7.54 19.32 -20.57
CA LYS A 21 7.64 17.88 -20.88
C LYS A 21 6.45 17.37 -21.68
N LEU A 22 5.25 17.84 -21.39
CA LEU A 22 4.01 17.40 -22.03
C LEU A 22 3.57 18.26 -23.22
N GLY A 23 4.21 19.43 -23.43
CA GLY A 23 3.79 20.39 -24.47
C GLY A 23 2.39 20.98 -24.22
N VAL A 24 2.00 21.14 -22.95
CA VAL A 24 0.68 21.63 -22.53
C VAL A 24 0.87 22.84 -21.63
N ASN A 25 0.06 23.89 -21.81
CA ASN A 25 0.13 25.08 -20.98
C ASN A 25 0.00 24.76 -19.49
N ALA A 26 0.83 25.43 -18.66
CA ALA A 26 0.88 25.21 -17.22
C ALA A 26 -0.46 25.42 -16.51
N SER A 27 -1.22 26.46 -16.90
CA SER A 27 -2.55 26.72 -16.33
C SER A 27 -3.56 25.60 -16.63
N VAL A 28 -3.48 25.02 -17.83
CA VAL A 28 -4.30 23.87 -18.23
C VAL A 28 -3.93 22.63 -17.42
N LEU A 29 -2.64 22.37 -17.21
CA LEU A 29 -2.17 21.26 -16.39
C LEU A 29 -2.62 21.40 -14.94
N TYR A 30 -2.46 22.59 -14.36
CA TYR A 30 -2.91 22.87 -13.00
C TYR A 30 -4.41 22.58 -12.83
N SER A 31 -5.24 23.09 -13.76
CA SER A 31 -6.68 22.83 -13.75
C SER A 31 -7.02 21.34 -13.90
N ARG A 32 -6.27 20.62 -14.76
CA ARG A 32 -6.45 19.16 -14.94
C ARG A 32 -6.11 18.39 -13.68
N ILE A 33 -4.97 18.68 -13.05
CA ILE A 33 -4.56 18.02 -11.78
C ILE A 33 -5.62 18.26 -10.71
N LYS A 34 -6.06 19.52 -10.53
CA LYS A 34 -7.09 19.89 -9.54
C LYS A 34 -8.40 19.13 -9.79
N ARG A 35 -8.80 18.96 -11.05
CA ARG A 35 -9.99 18.18 -11.42
C ARG A 35 -9.82 16.68 -11.12
N LEU A 36 -8.63 16.11 -11.35
CA LEU A 36 -8.36 14.71 -11.06
C LEU A 36 -8.38 14.41 -9.56
N VAL A 37 -7.87 15.33 -8.74
CA VAL A 37 -7.96 15.30 -7.28
C VAL A 37 -9.43 15.41 -6.83
N LYS A 38 -10.18 16.40 -7.34
CA LYS A 38 -11.60 16.57 -7.02
C LYS A 38 -12.43 15.34 -7.37
N LYS A 39 -12.14 14.68 -8.49
CA LYS A 39 -12.78 13.43 -8.91
C LYS A 39 -12.28 12.19 -8.15
N LYS A 40 -11.36 12.35 -7.18
CA LYS A 40 -10.73 11.26 -6.43
C LYS A 40 -10.00 10.22 -7.31
N LEU A 41 -9.68 10.54 -8.55
CA LEU A 41 -8.81 9.71 -9.38
C LEU A 41 -7.37 9.76 -8.87
N ILE A 42 -6.89 10.94 -8.50
CA ILE A 42 -5.70 11.10 -7.66
C ILE A 42 -6.20 11.14 -6.22
N LYS A 43 -5.91 10.09 -5.46
CA LYS A 43 -6.35 9.96 -4.07
C LYS A 43 -5.49 10.80 -3.12
N LYS A 44 -4.17 10.82 -3.35
CA LYS A 44 -3.19 11.59 -2.58
C LYS A 44 -1.88 11.71 -3.35
N PHE A 45 -1.07 12.70 -2.99
CA PHE A 45 0.34 12.76 -3.31
C PHE A 45 1.12 12.19 -2.13
N THR A 46 2.12 11.37 -2.40
CA THR A 46 2.91 10.69 -1.36
C THR A 46 4.33 10.46 -1.85
N ILE A 47 5.18 10.01 -0.95
CA ILE A 47 6.54 9.57 -1.24
C ILE A 47 6.65 8.06 -1.05
N VAL A 48 7.60 7.44 -1.72
CA VAL A 48 8.03 6.07 -1.46
C VAL A 48 9.28 6.15 -0.60
N ILE A 49 9.28 5.42 0.50
CA ILE A 49 10.37 5.39 1.47
C ILE A 49 11.10 4.05 1.36
N ASP A 50 12.40 4.08 1.47
CA ASP A 50 13.20 2.87 1.68
C ASP A 50 13.17 2.51 3.16
N ASP A 51 12.28 1.60 3.53
CA ASP A 51 12.04 1.18 4.91
C ASP A 51 13.31 0.59 5.55
N SER A 52 14.20 -0.02 4.77
CA SER A 52 15.45 -0.61 5.25
C SER A 52 16.39 0.45 5.85
N LEU A 53 16.39 1.67 5.30
CA LEU A 53 17.18 2.79 5.82
C LEU A 53 16.63 3.34 7.14
N LEU A 54 15.40 3.00 7.49
CA LEU A 54 14.78 3.33 8.78
C LEU A 54 14.91 2.20 9.82
N GLY A 55 15.70 1.16 9.52
CA GLY A 55 15.86 0.00 10.40
C GLY A 55 14.73 -1.01 10.31
N ILE A 56 13.82 -0.87 9.34
CA ILE A 56 12.73 -1.81 9.07
C ILE A 56 13.24 -2.83 8.03
N GLY A 57 13.78 -3.93 8.53
CA GLY A 57 14.47 -4.92 7.68
C GLY A 57 13.60 -6.03 7.13
N VAL A 58 12.37 -6.19 7.62
CA VAL A 58 11.50 -7.31 7.26
C VAL A 58 10.11 -6.82 6.87
N LYS A 59 9.67 -7.25 5.70
CA LYS A 59 8.29 -7.12 5.24
C LYS A 59 7.68 -8.49 5.04
N ALA A 60 6.48 -8.67 5.55
CA ALA A 60 5.76 -9.92 5.41
C ALA A 60 4.30 -9.68 5.07
N THR A 61 3.71 -10.67 4.41
CA THR A 61 2.27 -10.76 4.20
C THR A 61 1.73 -11.89 5.04
N VAL A 62 0.67 -11.67 5.79
CA VAL A 62 0.00 -12.71 6.58
C VAL A 62 -1.38 -12.96 6.02
N GLY A 63 -1.61 -14.22 5.61
CA GLY A 63 -2.92 -14.72 5.26
C GLY A 63 -3.66 -15.17 6.51
N ILE A 64 -4.91 -14.76 6.66
CA ILE A 64 -5.73 -14.99 7.85
C ILE A 64 -7.06 -15.60 7.43
N ASN A 65 -7.45 -16.69 8.12
CA ASN A 65 -8.81 -17.20 8.12
C ASN A 65 -9.50 -16.81 9.43
N ARG A 66 -10.74 -16.40 9.35
CA ARG A 66 -11.48 -15.84 10.48
C ARG A 66 -12.90 -16.40 10.60
N ASP A 67 -13.45 -16.26 11.79
CA ASP A 67 -14.88 -16.42 12.02
C ASP A 67 -15.63 -15.26 11.31
N PRO A 68 -16.55 -15.54 10.37
CA PRO A 68 -17.33 -14.51 9.68
C PRO A 68 -18.14 -13.61 10.61
N LYS A 69 -18.54 -14.13 11.77
CA LYS A 69 -19.33 -13.39 12.76
C LYS A 69 -18.53 -12.30 13.47
N GLN A 70 -17.20 -12.41 13.49
CA GLN A 70 -16.31 -11.47 14.15
C GLN A 70 -15.55 -10.55 13.20
N LYS A 71 -16.00 -10.46 11.95
CA LYS A 71 -15.37 -9.67 10.88
C LYS A 71 -14.94 -8.27 11.33
N ASP A 72 -15.89 -7.48 11.84
CA ASP A 72 -15.66 -6.08 12.16
C ASP A 72 -14.76 -5.91 13.39
N ALA A 73 -14.90 -6.76 14.40
CA ALA A 73 -14.03 -6.77 15.58
C ALA A 73 -12.59 -7.11 15.22
N ILE A 74 -12.37 -8.13 14.40
CA ILE A 74 -11.04 -8.54 13.93
C ILE A 74 -10.41 -7.41 13.11
N HIS A 75 -11.16 -6.81 12.17
CA HIS A 75 -10.66 -5.70 11.37
C HIS A 75 -10.19 -4.53 12.24
N LYS A 76 -10.97 -4.16 13.26
CA LYS A 76 -10.60 -3.11 14.23
C LYS A 76 -9.32 -3.47 14.99
N HIS A 77 -9.22 -4.68 15.53
CA HIS A 77 -8.01 -5.12 16.23
C HIS A 77 -6.76 -5.09 15.33
N LEU A 78 -6.89 -5.50 14.06
CA LEU A 78 -5.79 -5.45 13.11
C LEU A 78 -5.35 -4.01 12.81
N LEU A 79 -6.28 -3.05 12.74
CA LEU A 79 -5.96 -1.63 12.55
C LEU A 79 -5.19 -1.03 13.73
N ASP A 80 -5.39 -1.55 14.95
CA ASP A 80 -4.73 -1.06 16.15
C ASP A 80 -3.29 -1.58 16.30
N ILE A 81 -2.85 -2.51 15.45
CA ILE A 81 -1.48 -3.04 15.44
C ILE A 81 -0.60 -2.12 14.61
N ALA A 82 0.37 -1.46 15.22
CA ALA A 82 1.23 -0.47 14.58
C ALA A 82 2.03 -1.00 13.39
N GLU A 83 2.46 -2.26 13.46
CA GLU A 83 3.25 -2.93 12.43
C GLU A 83 2.43 -3.31 11.19
N VAL A 84 1.10 -3.32 11.29
CA VAL A 84 0.19 -3.60 10.18
C VAL A 84 0.05 -2.34 9.31
N THR A 85 0.46 -2.43 8.05
CA THR A 85 0.45 -1.29 7.11
C THR A 85 -0.66 -1.35 6.08
N SER A 86 -1.22 -2.53 5.85
CA SER A 86 -2.38 -2.71 4.98
C SER A 86 -3.22 -3.91 5.37
N ILE A 87 -4.50 -3.82 5.13
CA ILE A 87 -5.48 -4.89 5.34
C ILE A 87 -6.32 -5.00 4.08
N SER A 88 -6.38 -6.19 3.49
CA SER A 88 -7.19 -6.48 2.31
C SER A 88 -8.08 -7.69 2.55
N GLU A 89 -9.37 -7.57 2.29
CA GLU A 89 -10.24 -8.73 2.18
C GLU A 89 -10.04 -9.35 0.80
N VAL A 90 -9.93 -10.67 0.75
CA VAL A 90 -9.61 -11.39 -0.47
C VAL A 90 -10.54 -12.59 -0.65
N THR A 91 -10.57 -13.11 -1.85
CA THR A 91 -11.17 -14.40 -2.17
C THR A 91 -10.06 -15.45 -2.37
N GLY A 92 -10.33 -16.69 -2.03
CA GLY A 92 -9.38 -17.81 -2.16
C GLY A 92 -9.13 -18.50 -0.82
N ARG A 93 -7.90 -18.95 -0.61
CA ARG A 93 -7.52 -19.72 0.58
C ARG A 93 -7.67 -18.95 1.89
N PHE A 94 -7.44 -17.64 1.88
CA PHE A 94 -7.55 -16.77 3.04
C PHE A 94 -8.71 -15.78 2.88
N ASP A 95 -9.24 -15.32 4.01
CA ASP A 95 -10.28 -14.28 4.06
C ASP A 95 -9.67 -12.88 4.06
N ILE A 96 -8.52 -12.74 4.70
CA ILE A 96 -7.81 -11.46 4.87
C ILE A 96 -6.33 -11.66 4.52
N MET A 97 -5.75 -10.70 3.84
CA MET A 97 -4.30 -10.55 3.66
C MET A 97 -3.86 -9.23 4.28
N ILE A 98 -2.91 -9.27 5.19
CA ILE A 98 -2.31 -8.08 5.79
C ILE A 98 -0.84 -7.97 5.44
N THR A 99 -0.33 -6.73 5.40
CA THR A 99 1.11 -6.48 5.29
C THR A 99 1.63 -5.99 6.62
N ILE A 100 2.73 -6.58 7.06
CA ILE A 100 3.46 -6.24 8.28
C ILE A 100 4.84 -5.72 7.91
N LEU A 101 5.27 -4.65 8.57
CA LEU A 101 6.65 -4.18 8.59
C LEU A 101 7.23 -4.40 9.99
N ALA A 102 8.42 -5.03 10.06
CA ALA A 102 9.11 -5.33 11.31
C ALA A 102 10.61 -5.07 11.18
N GLU A 103 11.28 -4.83 12.31
CA GLU A 103 12.72 -4.60 12.32
C GLU A 103 13.52 -5.85 11.93
N ASN A 104 13.07 -7.01 12.39
CA ASN A 104 13.72 -8.31 12.19
C ASN A 104 12.70 -9.45 12.26
N LEU A 105 13.18 -10.68 12.03
CA LEU A 105 12.33 -11.86 12.03
C LEU A 105 11.76 -12.17 13.42
N GLU A 106 12.46 -11.86 14.50
CA GLU A 106 11.99 -12.05 15.86
C GLU A 106 10.80 -11.13 16.17
N SER A 107 10.92 -9.84 15.79
CA SER A 107 9.82 -8.88 15.91
C SER A 107 8.61 -9.30 15.06
N LEU A 108 8.86 -9.79 13.84
CA LEU A 108 7.79 -10.30 12.96
C LEU A 108 7.08 -11.50 13.64
N HIS A 109 7.83 -12.45 14.18
CA HIS A 109 7.27 -13.60 14.87
C HIS A 109 6.39 -13.16 16.05
N THR A 110 6.87 -12.23 16.87
CA THR A 110 6.11 -11.67 17.99
C THR A 110 4.79 -11.06 17.51
N VAL A 111 4.82 -10.25 16.46
CA VAL A 111 3.59 -9.65 15.91
C VAL A 111 2.63 -10.71 15.39
N ALA A 112 3.12 -11.66 14.61
CA ALA A 112 2.29 -12.70 14.01
C ALA A 112 1.63 -13.62 15.05
N ILE A 113 2.38 -14.04 16.07
CA ILE A 113 1.91 -15.00 17.07
C ILE A 113 1.24 -14.31 18.26
N GLU A 114 1.89 -13.30 18.85
CA GLU A 114 1.44 -12.71 20.11
C GLU A 114 0.36 -11.63 19.91
N LYS A 115 0.43 -10.88 18.82
CA LYS A 115 -0.56 -9.83 18.54
C LYS A 115 -1.70 -10.35 17.68
N ILE A 116 -1.40 -10.96 16.52
CA ILE A 116 -2.41 -11.37 15.55
C ILE A 116 -3.03 -12.71 15.92
N GLY A 117 -2.23 -13.71 16.20
CA GLY A 117 -2.71 -15.07 16.50
C GLY A 117 -3.59 -15.17 17.75
N LYS A 118 -3.51 -14.18 18.65
CA LYS A 118 -4.33 -14.10 19.87
C LYS A 118 -5.63 -13.31 19.71
N ILE A 119 -5.88 -12.71 18.56
CA ILE A 119 -7.15 -12.03 18.29
C ILE A 119 -8.27 -13.07 18.26
N ASP A 120 -9.29 -12.87 19.09
CA ASP A 120 -10.45 -13.75 19.11
C ASP A 120 -11.14 -13.82 17.75
N GLY A 121 -11.48 -15.04 17.32
CA GLY A 121 -12.09 -15.29 16.01
C GLY A 121 -11.10 -15.53 14.87
N ILE A 122 -9.80 -15.37 15.07
CA ILE A 122 -8.79 -15.81 14.10
C ILE A 122 -8.62 -17.33 14.25
N GLN A 123 -8.83 -18.04 13.14
CA GLN A 123 -8.81 -19.51 13.09
C GLN A 123 -7.47 -20.06 12.64
N ASN A 124 -6.85 -19.39 11.64
CA ASN A 124 -5.59 -19.81 11.04
C ASN A 124 -4.84 -18.61 10.47
N THR A 125 -3.52 -18.68 10.56
CA THR A 125 -2.64 -17.66 9.94
C THR A 125 -1.49 -18.35 9.22
N GLU A 126 -1.03 -17.74 8.12
CA GLU A 126 0.16 -18.18 7.39
C GLU A 126 0.96 -16.93 7.03
N THR A 127 2.25 -16.93 7.36
CA THR A 127 3.13 -15.77 7.19
C THR A 127 4.09 -16.01 6.03
N PHE A 128 4.11 -15.07 5.09
CA PHE A 128 4.98 -15.04 3.91
C PHE A 128 5.97 -13.90 4.07
N VAL A 129 7.23 -14.21 4.27
CA VAL A 129 8.29 -13.19 4.33
C VAL A 129 8.68 -12.79 2.91
N GLU A 130 8.65 -11.49 2.62
CA GLU A 130 9.08 -10.96 1.34
C GLU A 130 10.61 -11.03 1.25
N LEU A 131 11.13 -11.82 0.32
CA LEU A 131 12.57 -11.94 0.08
C LEU A 131 13.07 -10.88 -0.89
N GLN A 132 12.26 -10.57 -1.89
CA GLN A 132 12.58 -9.59 -2.92
C GLN A 132 11.30 -9.06 -3.54
N LYS A 133 11.26 -7.76 -3.81
CA LYS A 133 10.19 -7.11 -4.55
C LYS A 133 10.76 -6.33 -5.72
N THR A 134 10.10 -6.41 -6.85
CA THR A 134 10.39 -5.58 -8.02
C THR A 134 9.14 -4.81 -8.41
N ASP A 135 9.21 -3.51 -8.32
CA ASP A 135 8.12 -2.63 -8.77
C ASP A 135 8.31 -2.30 -10.26
N LYS A 136 7.22 -2.29 -11.01
CA LYS A 136 7.17 -1.86 -12.40
C LYS A 136 6.39 -0.56 -12.52
N GLU A 137 6.83 0.29 -13.44
CA GLU A 137 6.05 1.47 -13.80
C GLU A 137 4.67 1.07 -14.36
N PRO A 138 3.62 1.87 -14.10
CA PRO A 138 2.27 1.55 -14.52
C PRO A 138 2.09 1.74 -16.03
N THR A 139 2.57 0.80 -16.82
CA THR A 139 2.53 0.83 -18.30
C THR A 139 1.10 0.90 -18.88
N TYR A 140 0.08 0.50 -18.12
CA TYR A 140 -1.32 0.65 -18.51
C TYR A 140 -1.75 2.11 -18.69
N LEU A 141 -1.02 3.07 -18.10
CA LEU A 141 -1.26 4.51 -18.28
C LEU A 141 -0.78 5.04 -19.63
N ILE A 142 0.05 4.28 -20.36
CA ILE A 142 0.61 4.68 -21.65
C ILE A 142 -0.20 4.10 -22.81
N LYS A 143 -0.87 2.97 -22.58
CA LYS A 143 -1.64 2.31 -23.65
C LYS A 143 -2.81 3.17 -24.06
N LYS A 144 -2.57 3.94 -25.09
CA LYS A 144 -3.40 4.27 -26.26
C LYS A 144 -2.55 4.88 -27.31
#